data_846e5a6846a8895190c3ba19a406e515
#
_entry.id   846e5a6846a8895190c3ba19a406e515
#
_cell.length_a   1.000
_cell.length_b   1.000
_cell.length_c   1.000
_cell.angle_alpha   90.00
_cell.angle_beta   90.00
_cell.angle_gamma   90.00
#
_symmetry.space_group_name_H-M   'P 1'
#
loop_
_entity.id
_entity.type
_entity.pdbx_description
1 polymer ?
#
loop_
_entity_poly.entity_id
_entity_poly.type
_entity_poly.pdbx_seq_one_letter_code
_entity_poly.pdbx_strand_id
1 'polypeptide(L)'
;TSDRTDYQAFPRAMAIAETGWTLDANKDWKNFCERMVTVFERLEIMDTKPCRNFFNVNVNTHADENGPLMVLLESFYPNAEIRYTTDGSEPTSTSTLYEQPFVLEGNIDLKAAAFKDGKMLDKVTHKPLYGNLLAGKPFTVNYKMGWTGDIFDENDVMGADKTTFGLTNGKRGNNASYNPWSSFAITEGKDLEFIVNLNRPTQVSKVVFGSLFNPAMRMLPAGGVAVEVSADGKQYTQIAQKELKHDYPQTGRIAFTDSIEFEPAQATFLKVKIQSGGKLRNGIDFEKNNGPEIIPAELWIDEIEAY
;
A
#
# COMPACT_ATOMS: atom_id res chain seq x y z
N THR A 1 -17.25 -24.05 -6.39
CA THR A 1 -18.35 -24.19 -5.42
C THR A 1 -19.38 -23.11 -5.68
N SER A 2 -20.66 -23.32 -5.37
CA SER A 2 -21.72 -22.33 -5.55
C SER A 2 -21.38 -21.02 -4.83
N ASP A 3 -20.88 -21.07 -3.61
CA ASP A 3 -20.50 -19.92 -2.80
C ASP A 3 -19.49 -18.99 -3.52
N ARG A 4 -18.51 -19.57 -4.23
CA ARG A 4 -17.55 -18.76 -5.00
C ARG A 4 -18.22 -18.07 -6.19
N THR A 5 -19.16 -18.76 -6.85
CA THR A 5 -19.93 -18.17 -7.95
C THR A 5 -20.81 -17.04 -7.44
N ASP A 6 -21.51 -17.24 -6.34
CA ASP A 6 -22.35 -16.23 -5.70
C ASP A 6 -21.54 -15.01 -5.30
N TYR A 7 -20.38 -15.22 -4.64
CA TYR A 7 -19.46 -14.15 -4.27
C TYR A 7 -18.96 -13.34 -5.47
N GLN A 8 -18.72 -14.00 -6.61
CA GLN A 8 -18.28 -13.31 -7.82
C GLN A 8 -19.42 -12.64 -8.57
N ALA A 9 -20.63 -13.23 -8.56
CA ALA A 9 -21.79 -12.73 -9.26
C ALA A 9 -22.44 -11.54 -8.56
N PHE A 10 -22.62 -11.62 -7.24
CA PHE A 10 -23.35 -10.60 -6.47
C PHE A 10 -22.39 -9.73 -5.63
N PRO A 11 -22.59 -8.39 -5.61
CA PRO A 11 -23.70 -7.60 -6.19
C PRO A 11 -23.53 -7.17 -7.67
N ARG A 12 -22.49 -7.60 -8.37
CA ARG A 12 -22.18 -7.15 -9.74
C ARG A 12 -23.34 -7.35 -10.71
N ALA A 13 -24.03 -8.51 -10.63
CA ALA A 13 -25.21 -8.79 -11.46
C ALA A 13 -26.34 -7.79 -11.22
N MET A 14 -26.50 -7.31 -9.96
CA MET A 14 -27.49 -6.29 -9.64
C MET A 14 -27.17 -4.94 -10.27
N ALA A 15 -25.89 -4.55 -10.29
CA ALA A 15 -25.46 -3.31 -10.96
C ALA A 15 -25.65 -3.39 -12.48
N ILE A 16 -25.38 -4.56 -13.08
CA ILE A 16 -25.63 -4.80 -14.52
C ILE A 16 -27.14 -4.74 -14.81
N ALA A 17 -27.97 -5.37 -13.98
CA ALA A 17 -29.42 -5.33 -14.12
C ALA A 17 -29.96 -3.89 -14.02
N GLU A 18 -29.49 -3.11 -13.02
CA GLU A 18 -29.85 -1.70 -12.90
C GLU A 18 -29.51 -0.91 -14.14
N THR A 19 -28.32 -1.13 -14.68
CA THR A 19 -27.84 -0.44 -15.88
C THR A 19 -28.68 -0.80 -17.12
N GLY A 20 -29.11 -2.06 -17.24
CA GLY A 20 -29.86 -2.56 -18.40
C GLY A 20 -31.39 -2.29 -18.37
N TRP A 21 -31.98 -2.24 -17.16
CA TRP A 21 -33.43 -2.13 -17.03
C TRP A 21 -33.92 -0.73 -16.66
N THR A 22 -33.06 0.12 -16.10
CA THR A 22 -33.41 1.49 -15.70
C THR A 22 -33.10 2.46 -16.83
N LEU A 23 -34.10 3.26 -17.22
CA LEU A 23 -33.91 4.35 -18.19
C LEU A 23 -32.80 5.31 -17.72
N ASP A 24 -31.99 5.81 -18.62
CA ASP A 24 -30.83 6.67 -18.28
C ASP A 24 -31.24 7.90 -17.44
N ALA A 25 -32.39 8.49 -17.73
CA ALA A 25 -32.93 9.62 -16.97
C ALA A 25 -33.31 9.29 -15.51
N ASN A 26 -33.46 8.01 -15.18
CA ASN A 26 -33.86 7.53 -13.86
C ASN A 26 -32.73 6.81 -13.10
N LYS A 27 -31.54 6.74 -13.70
CA LYS A 27 -30.37 6.16 -13.04
C LYS A 27 -29.90 7.06 -11.90
N ASP A 28 -29.96 6.55 -10.70
CA ASP A 28 -29.54 7.22 -9.47
C ASP A 28 -28.70 6.27 -8.61
N TRP A 29 -27.41 6.54 -8.55
CA TRP A 29 -26.47 5.71 -7.81
C TRP A 29 -26.81 5.62 -6.30
N LYS A 30 -27.19 6.76 -5.69
CA LYS A 30 -27.55 6.79 -4.28
C LYS A 30 -28.77 5.94 -3.99
N ASN A 31 -29.82 6.08 -4.78
CA ASN A 31 -31.03 5.27 -4.67
C ASN A 31 -30.75 3.77 -4.91
N PHE A 32 -29.92 3.45 -5.90
CA PHE A 32 -29.48 2.08 -6.13
C PHE A 32 -28.78 1.50 -4.88
N CYS A 33 -27.82 2.22 -4.30
CA CYS A 33 -27.09 1.81 -3.11
C CYS A 33 -28.01 1.60 -1.90
N GLU A 34 -29.01 2.46 -1.70
CA GLU A 34 -29.99 2.32 -0.61
C GLU A 34 -30.83 1.05 -0.77
N ARG A 35 -31.26 0.73 -1.99
CA ARG A 35 -32.00 -0.50 -2.30
C ARG A 35 -31.15 -1.76 -2.12
N MET A 36 -29.83 -1.67 -2.30
CA MET A 36 -28.93 -2.82 -2.17
C MET A 36 -28.95 -3.41 -0.75
N VAL A 37 -29.23 -2.66 0.30
CA VAL A 37 -29.37 -3.20 1.67
C VAL A 37 -30.44 -4.28 1.70
N THR A 38 -31.63 -3.98 1.20
CA THR A 38 -32.74 -4.95 1.12
C THR A 38 -32.42 -6.12 0.19
N VAL A 39 -31.66 -5.86 -0.89
CA VAL A 39 -31.21 -6.95 -1.79
C VAL A 39 -30.29 -7.91 -1.06
N PHE A 40 -29.33 -7.42 -0.28
CA PHE A 40 -28.45 -8.27 0.52
C PHE A 40 -29.23 -9.12 1.55
N GLU A 41 -30.20 -8.52 2.25
CA GLU A 41 -31.08 -9.25 3.19
C GLU A 41 -31.83 -10.40 2.47
N ARG A 42 -32.35 -10.16 1.27
CA ARG A 42 -33.02 -11.20 0.47
C ARG A 42 -32.08 -12.28 0.00
N LEU A 43 -30.85 -11.93 -0.43
CA LEU A 43 -29.82 -12.89 -0.82
C LEU A 43 -29.44 -13.80 0.36
N GLU A 44 -29.36 -13.26 1.57
CA GLU A 44 -29.10 -14.03 2.79
C GLU A 44 -30.23 -15.01 3.10
N ILE A 45 -31.49 -14.59 2.98
CA ILE A 45 -32.66 -15.48 3.15
C ILE A 45 -32.63 -16.64 2.14
N MET A 46 -32.11 -16.39 0.93
CA MET A 46 -31.94 -17.40 -0.12
C MET A 46 -30.68 -18.25 0.05
N ASP A 47 -29.95 -18.14 1.16
CA ASP A 47 -28.65 -18.77 1.43
C ASP A 47 -27.57 -18.48 0.35
N THR A 48 -27.70 -17.36 -0.35
CA THR A 48 -26.69 -16.88 -1.30
C THR A 48 -25.58 -16.19 -0.55
N LYS A 49 -24.31 -16.37 -0.97
CA LYS A 49 -23.11 -15.81 -0.31
C LYS A 49 -22.53 -14.63 -1.11
N PRO A 50 -23.16 -13.45 -1.14
CA PRO A 50 -22.70 -12.32 -1.93
C PRO A 50 -21.41 -11.71 -1.39
N CYS A 51 -20.66 -11.02 -2.26
CA CYS A 51 -19.54 -10.18 -1.85
C CYS A 51 -20.06 -8.95 -1.10
N ARG A 52 -19.78 -8.85 0.19
CA ARG A 52 -20.23 -7.73 1.05
C ARG A 52 -19.28 -6.54 1.07
N ASN A 53 -18.24 -6.53 0.23
CA ASN A 53 -17.27 -5.41 0.16
C ASN A 53 -17.94 -4.05 -0.12
N PHE A 54 -19.17 -4.05 -0.59
CA PHE A 54 -20.00 -2.85 -0.74
C PHE A 54 -20.16 -2.04 0.55
N PHE A 55 -20.19 -2.72 1.69
CA PHE A 55 -20.35 -2.10 3.01
C PHE A 55 -19.01 -1.80 3.71
N ASN A 56 -17.89 -2.22 3.14
CA ASN A 56 -16.60 -2.00 3.75
C ASN A 56 -16.20 -0.53 3.69
N VAL A 57 -15.36 -0.14 4.63
CA VAL A 57 -14.66 1.14 4.58
C VAL A 57 -13.38 0.96 3.78
N ASN A 58 -13.22 1.77 2.74
CA ASN A 58 -11.95 1.91 2.02
C ASN A 58 -11.08 2.93 2.74
N VAL A 59 -9.83 2.59 2.94
CA VAL A 59 -8.83 3.47 3.55
C VAL A 59 -7.87 3.91 2.46
N ASN A 60 -7.90 5.18 2.14
CA ASN A 60 -6.99 5.81 1.19
C ASN A 60 -6.11 6.84 1.91
N THR A 61 -4.97 7.14 1.30
CA THR A 61 -4.10 8.23 1.73
C THR A 61 -3.87 9.15 0.55
N HIS A 62 -3.80 10.44 0.80
CA HIS A 62 -3.57 11.47 -0.20
C HIS A 62 -2.69 12.56 0.37
N ALA A 63 -1.81 13.13 -0.45
CA ALA A 63 -1.05 14.32 -0.10
C ALA A 63 -1.06 15.28 -1.28
N ASP A 64 -1.34 16.54 -1.01
CA ASP A 64 -1.06 17.61 -1.96
C ASP A 64 0.45 17.83 -2.08
N GLU A 65 0.89 18.52 -3.11
CA GLU A 65 2.31 18.82 -3.30
C GLU A 65 2.89 19.53 -2.06
N ASN A 66 3.85 18.85 -1.40
CA ASN A 66 4.46 19.29 -0.15
C ASN A 66 3.51 19.40 1.08
N GLY A 67 2.28 18.95 0.97
CA GLY A 67 1.33 18.88 2.08
C GLY A 67 1.56 17.65 3.00
N PRO A 68 0.86 17.60 4.12
CA PRO A 68 0.86 16.42 4.99
C PRO A 68 0.12 15.25 4.31
N LEU A 69 0.47 14.02 4.70
CA LEU A 69 -0.28 12.85 4.29
C LEU A 69 -1.62 12.81 5.02
N MET A 70 -2.70 12.86 4.27
CA MET A 70 -4.08 12.80 4.77
C MET A 70 -4.62 11.38 4.68
N VAL A 71 -5.41 10.98 5.66
CA VAL A 71 -6.17 9.71 5.65
C VAL A 71 -7.60 9.99 5.26
N LEU A 72 -8.08 9.27 4.24
CA LEU A 72 -9.45 9.34 3.72
C LEU A 72 -10.15 8.00 3.97
N LEU A 73 -11.34 8.07 4.54
CA LEU A 73 -12.18 6.90 4.76
C LEU A 73 -13.46 7.04 3.92
N GLU A 74 -13.76 6.02 3.13
CA GLU A 74 -14.89 6.04 2.22
C GLU A 74 -15.69 4.74 2.30
N SER A 75 -16.99 4.81 2.16
CA SER A 75 -17.88 3.66 1.97
C SER A 75 -18.72 3.85 0.71
N PHE A 76 -18.94 2.77 -0.03
CA PHE A 76 -19.88 2.80 -1.14
C PHE A 76 -21.34 2.97 -0.69
N TYR A 77 -21.65 2.65 0.57
CA TYR A 77 -22.97 2.90 1.11
C TYR A 77 -23.12 4.38 1.49
N PRO A 78 -23.98 5.15 0.79
CA PRO A 78 -23.92 6.62 0.80
C PRO A 78 -24.32 7.31 2.09
N ASN A 79 -24.99 6.61 3.00
CA ASN A 79 -25.45 7.15 4.27
C ASN A 79 -24.86 6.39 5.46
N ALA A 80 -23.71 5.74 5.27
CA ALA A 80 -23.03 5.09 6.36
C ALA A 80 -22.38 6.11 7.29
N GLU A 81 -22.56 5.95 8.60
CA GLU A 81 -21.68 6.57 9.58
C GLU A 81 -20.38 5.76 9.64
N ILE A 82 -19.27 6.34 9.16
CA ILE A 82 -17.97 5.70 9.30
C ILE A 82 -17.44 6.01 10.70
N ARG A 83 -17.19 4.97 11.49
CA ARG A 83 -16.56 5.05 12.82
C ARG A 83 -15.18 4.42 12.76
N TYR A 84 -14.22 5.02 13.46
CA TYR A 84 -12.84 4.53 13.42
C TYR A 84 -12.12 4.67 14.76
N THR A 85 -11.02 3.92 14.89
CA THR A 85 -10.04 3.97 15.97
C THR A 85 -8.64 4.01 15.37
N THR A 86 -7.67 4.55 16.10
CA THR A 86 -6.26 4.66 15.63
C THR A 86 -5.29 3.85 16.50
N ASP A 87 -5.81 3.14 17.50
CA ASP A 87 -5.06 2.37 18.48
C ASP A 87 -5.23 0.84 18.31
N GLY A 88 -5.90 0.41 17.22
CA GLY A 88 -6.18 -1.00 16.94
C GLY A 88 -7.38 -1.57 17.71
N SER A 89 -8.07 -0.80 18.53
CA SER A 89 -9.31 -1.24 19.16
C SER A 89 -10.45 -1.40 18.14
N GLU A 90 -11.42 -2.28 18.41
CA GLU A 90 -12.56 -2.48 17.52
C GLU A 90 -13.49 -1.26 17.55
N PRO A 91 -13.83 -0.66 16.39
CA PRO A 91 -14.74 0.46 16.32
C PRO A 91 -16.17 0.04 16.71
N THR A 92 -16.81 0.88 17.50
CA THR A 92 -18.20 0.74 17.94
C THR A 92 -19.04 1.91 17.44
N SER A 93 -20.35 1.86 17.63
CA SER A 93 -21.24 2.99 17.28
C SER A 93 -20.95 4.28 18.06
N THR A 94 -20.13 4.22 19.11
CA THR A 94 -19.71 5.38 19.92
C THR A 94 -18.26 5.80 19.65
N SER A 95 -17.52 5.07 18.81
CA SER A 95 -16.15 5.45 18.40
C SER A 95 -16.16 6.75 17.58
N THR A 96 -15.01 7.31 17.34
CA THR A 96 -14.85 8.57 16.59
C THR A 96 -15.58 8.51 15.26
N LEU A 97 -16.45 9.49 15.01
CA LEU A 97 -17.13 9.65 13.72
C LEU A 97 -16.15 10.29 12.71
N TYR A 98 -16.06 9.70 11.54
CA TYR A 98 -15.30 10.27 10.44
C TYR A 98 -16.18 11.32 9.72
N GLU A 99 -15.77 12.57 9.79
CA GLU A 99 -16.48 13.68 9.14
C GLU A 99 -15.66 14.28 7.97
N GLN A 100 -14.33 14.21 8.06
CA GLN A 100 -13.42 14.75 7.05
C GLN A 100 -12.05 14.07 7.11
N PRO A 101 -11.23 14.16 6.06
CA PRO A 101 -9.85 13.66 6.08
C PRO A 101 -9.05 14.24 7.24
N PHE A 102 -8.19 13.43 7.84
CA PHE A 102 -7.32 13.83 8.94
C PHE A 102 -5.84 13.57 8.62
N VAL A 103 -4.96 14.34 9.24
CA VAL A 103 -3.50 14.23 9.05
C VAL A 103 -2.98 12.94 9.71
N LEU A 104 -2.10 12.22 9.00
CA LEU A 104 -1.35 11.11 9.57
C LEU A 104 -0.11 11.62 10.33
N GLU A 105 -0.24 11.79 11.65
CA GLU A 105 0.81 12.35 12.52
C GLU A 105 1.75 11.32 13.14
N GLY A 106 1.80 10.12 12.64
CA GLY A 106 2.63 9.04 13.18
C GLY A 106 2.05 7.69 12.84
N ASN A 107 2.66 6.65 13.39
CA ASN A 107 2.19 5.30 13.15
C ASN A 107 0.87 5.08 13.89
N ILE A 108 -0.15 4.61 13.18
CA ILE A 108 -1.45 4.29 13.73
C ILE A 108 -1.87 2.87 13.32
N ASP A 109 -2.58 2.20 14.21
CA ASP A 109 -3.24 0.92 13.92
C ASP A 109 -4.73 1.20 13.63
N LEU A 110 -5.01 1.63 12.38
CA LEU A 110 -6.32 2.09 11.98
C LEU A 110 -7.29 0.93 11.81
N LYS A 111 -8.41 1.00 12.53
CA LYS A 111 -9.58 0.18 12.28
C LYS A 111 -10.79 1.06 12.00
N ALA A 112 -11.57 0.71 10.97
CA ALA A 112 -12.75 1.47 10.57
C ALA A 112 -13.89 0.53 10.17
N ALA A 113 -15.12 0.94 10.47
CA ALA A 113 -16.31 0.22 10.07
C ALA A 113 -17.44 1.20 9.71
N ALA A 114 -18.34 0.74 8.83
CA ALA A 114 -19.53 1.46 8.45
C ALA A 114 -20.71 1.05 9.34
N PHE A 115 -21.47 2.02 9.83
CA PHE A 115 -22.63 1.84 10.69
C PHE A 115 -23.86 2.47 10.06
N LYS A 116 -25.02 1.92 10.39
CA LYS A 116 -26.34 2.49 10.13
C LYS A 116 -27.24 2.22 11.32
N ASP A 117 -27.92 3.25 11.82
CA ASP A 117 -28.81 3.16 12.97
C ASP A 117 -28.18 2.45 14.18
N GLY A 118 -26.89 2.75 14.43
CA GLY A 118 -26.08 2.19 15.52
C GLY A 118 -25.62 0.74 15.31
N LYS A 119 -25.95 0.10 14.18
CA LYS A 119 -25.52 -1.27 13.85
C LYS A 119 -24.42 -1.27 12.80
N MET A 120 -23.40 -2.10 13.02
CA MET A 120 -22.33 -2.31 12.02
C MET A 120 -22.92 -3.02 10.79
N LEU A 121 -22.60 -2.51 9.61
CA LEU A 121 -23.15 -3.03 8.34
C LEU A 121 -22.45 -4.31 7.85
N ASP A 122 -21.16 -4.46 8.12
CA ASP A 122 -20.39 -5.65 7.73
C ASP A 122 -19.21 -5.84 8.70
N LYS A 123 -18.01 -5.94 8.18
CA LYS A 123 -16.78 -6.20 8.94
C LYS A 123 -15.96 -4.93 9.15
N VAL A 124 -15.07 -5.01 10.11
CA VAL A 124 -14.05 -3.99 10.33
C VAL A 124 -12.96 -4.08 9.25
N THR A 125 -12.63 -2.94 8.67
CA THR A 125 -11.43 -2.77 7.85
C THR A 125 -10.26 -2.44 8.77
N HIS A 126 -9.19 -3.22 8.72
CA HIS A 126 -7.98 -3.02 9.49
C HIS A 126 -6.84 -2.62 8.56
N LYS A 127 -6.22 -1.47 8.81
CA LYS A 127 -5.12 -0.91 8.01
C LYS A 127 -4.12 -0.17 8.90
N PRO A 128 -3.01 -0.79 9.29
CA PRO A 128 -1.88 -0.06 9.86
C PRO A 128 -1.36 0.98 8.86
N LEU A 129 -1.15 2.21 9.32
CA LEU A 129 -0.60 3.30 8.55
C LEU A 129 0.65 3.85 9.25
N TYR A 130 1.64 4.26 8.45
CA TYR A 130 2.97 4.63 8.92
C TYR A 130 3.27 6.10 8.60
N GLY A 131 3.01 6.96 9.58
CA GLY A 131 3.36 8.38 9.51
C GLY A 131 4.82 8.59 9.92
N ASN A 132 5.60 9.22 9.04
CA ASN A 132 7.03 9.42 9.21
C ASN A 132 7.49 10.70 8.50
N LEU A 133 8.78 11.05 8.56
CA LEU A 133 9.32 12.26 7.95
C LEU A 133 9.14 12.32 6.42
N LEU A 134 9.01 11.17 5.75
CA LEU A 134 8.85 11.07 4.30
C LEU A 134 7.38 11.00 3.86
N ALA A 135 6.47 10.73 4.80
CA ALA A 135 5.05 10.54 4.49
C ALA A 135 4.47 11.74 3.70
N GLY A 136 3.91 11.46 2.55
CA GLY A 136 3.34 12.46 1.66
C GLY A 136 4.35 13.23 0.79
N LYS A 137 5.66 13.00 0.94
CA LYS A 137 6.65 13.76 0.16
C LYS A 137 6.86 13.19 -1.24
N PRO A 138 6.99 14.07 -2.25
CA PRO A 138 7.42 13.65 -3.57
C PRO A 138 8.87 13.16 -3.55
N PHE A 139 9.20 12.22 -4.43
CA PHE A 139 10.51 11.59 -4.51
C PHE A 139 10.93 11.31 -5.96
N THR A 140 12.20 11.03 -6.17
CA THR A 140 12.73 10.52 -7.44
C THR A 140 13.40 9.18 -7.22
N VAL A 141 13.46 8.36 -8.27
CA VAL A 141 14.19 7.10 -8.30
C VAL A 141 15.00 7.00 -9.58
N ASN A 142 16.04 6.18 -9.57
CA ASN A 142 16.96 6.01 -10.69
C ASN A 142 16.49 4.99 -11.75
N TYR A 143 15.21 4.57 -11.69
CA TYR A 143 14.65 3.57 -12.62
C TYR A 143 13.27 3.94 -13.10
N LYS A 144 12.92 3.33 -14.23
CA LYS A 144 11.52 3.20 -14.64
C LYS A 144 10.80 2.27 -13.67
N MET A 145 9.70 2.74 -13.12
CA MET A 145 8.85 1.96 -12.24
C MET A 145 7.56 1.60 -12.97
N GLY A 146 7.05 0.41 -12.77
CA GLY A 146 5.72 0.07 -13.23
C GLY A 146 5.57 -1.34 -13.77
N TRP A 147 4.47 -1.98 -13.39
CA TRP A 147 4.01 -3.24 -13.95
C TRP A 147 2.84 -3.05 -14.95
N THR A 148 1.99 -2.08 -14.78
CA THR A 148 0.69 -2.00 -15.47
C THR A 148 0.66 -1.06 -16.67
N GLY A 149 1.82 -0.72 -17.24
CA GLY A 149 1.90 0.15 -18.42
C GLY A 149 2.15 1.63 -18.12
N ASP A 150 1.97 2.07 -16.88
CA ASP A 150 2.41 3.40 -16.46
C ASP A 150 3.91 3.36 -16.18
N ILE A 151 4.68 3.63 -17.22
CA ILE A 151 6.15 3.70 -17.12
C ILE A 151 6.48 5.15 -16.74
N PHE A 152 7.09 5.33 -15.56
CA PHE A 152 7.73 6.59 -15.18
C PHE A 152 9.14 6.61 -15.76
N ASP A 153 9.57 7.75 -16.26
CA ASP A 153 10.95 7.90 -16.69
C ASP A 153 11.88 8.03 -15.47
N GLU A 154 13.14 7.67 -15.69
CA GLU A 154 14.20 7.83 -14.70
C GLU A 154 14.26 9.28 -14.22
N ASN A 155 14.31 9.47 -12.89
CA ASN A 155 14.28 10.77 -12.21
C ASN A 155 13.00 11.60 -12.32
N ASP A 156 11.90 11.06 -12.81
CA ASP A 156 10.62 11.72 -12.66
C ASP A 156 10.24 11.87 -11.19
N VAL A 157 9.74 13.05 -10.83
CA VAL A 157 9.23 13.28 -9.47
C VAL A 157 7.88 12.60 -9.32
N MET A 158 7.78 11.73 -8.32
CA MET A 158 6.56 10.98 -8.04
C MET A 158 5.87 11.51 -6.80
N GLY A 159 4.57 11.70 -6.89
CA GLY A 159 3.74 12.07 -5.74
C GLY A 159 3.41 10.86 -4.87
N ALA A 160 3.24 11.10 -3.58
CA ALA A 160 2.88 10.06 -2.60
C ALA A 160 1.53 9.41 -2.88
N ASP A 161 0.63 10.11 -3.53
CA ASP A 161 -0.73 9.69 -3.83
C ASP A 161 -0.86 8.83 -5.09
N LYS A 162 0.21 8.63 -5.85
CA LYS A 162 0.23 7.64 -6.93
C LYS A 162 0.17 6.25 -6.32
N THR A 163 -1.05 5.81 -6.01
CA THR A 163 -1.39 4.63 -5.20
C THR A 163 -0.79 3.32 -5.70
N THR A 164 -0.37 3.28 -6.96
CA THR A 164 0.25 2.10 -7.56
C THR A 164 1.76 2.04 -7.33
N PHE A 165 2.42 3.18 -7.03
CA PHE A 165 3.88 3.28 -6.95
C PHE A 165 4.38 4.23 -5.84
N GLY A 166 3.53 4.54 -4.85
CA GLY A 166 3.91 5.45 -3.78
C GLY A 166 4.84 4.78 -2.76
N LEU A 167 6.10 5.21 -2.70
CA LEU A 167 7.05 4.77 -1.67
C LEU A 167 6.96 5.59 -0.38
N THR A 168 6.04 6.55 -0.33
CA THR A 168 5.84 7.49 0.79
C THR A 168 4.36 7.65 1.13
N ASN A 169 3.54 6.66 0.84
CA ASN A 169 2.08 6.73 1.02
C ASN A 169 1.59 6.22 2.39
N GLY A 170 2.50 5.88 3.29
CA GLY A 170 2.20 5.39 4.63
C GLY A 170 1.66 3.96 4.67
N LYS A 171 1.80 3.16 3.61
CA LYS A 171 1.25 1.81 3.52
C LYS A 171 2.36 0.80 3.27
N ARG A 172 2.39 -0.25 4.08
CA ARG A 172 3.26 -1.41 3.86
C ARG A 172 2.49 -2.58 3.24
N GLY A 173 3.19 -3.35 2.43
CA GLY A 173 2.71 -4.60 1.88
C GLY A 173 2.69 -5.73 2.93
N ASN A 174 2.13 -6.87 2.53
CA ASN A 174 2.10 -8.07 3.35
C ASN A 174 2.24 -9.34 2.51
N ASN A 175 2.36 -10.50 3.15
CA ASN A 175 2.55 -11.79 2.49
C ASN A 175 1.34 -12.28 1.70
N ALA A 176 0.13 -11.75 1.95
CA ALA A 176 -1.10 -12.40 1.54
C ALA A 176 -1.57 -12.03 0.13
N SER A 177 -1.17 -10.87 -0.41
CA SER A 177 -1.74 -10.33 -1.64
C SER A 177 -0.70 -9.56 -2.46
N TYR A 178 -0.87 -9.57 -3.78
CA TYR A 178 -0.11 -8.71 -4.70
C TYR A 178 -0.55 -7.24 -4.63
N ASN A 179 -1.82 -7.01 -4.28
CA ASN A 179 -2.44 -5.70 -4.29
C ASN A 179 -2.00 -4.72 -3.18
N PRO A 180 -1.53 -5.16 -2.00
CA PRO A 180 -1.00 -4.20 -1.03
C PRO A 180 0.36 -3.62 -1.41
N TRP A 181 1.06 -4.23 -2.35
CA TRP A 181 2.29 -3.70 -2.90
C TRP A 181 1.93 -2.57 -3.85
N SER A 182 1.66 -1.44 -3.26
CA SER A 182 1.36 -0.22 -3.99
C SER A 182 2.60 0.39 -4.62
N SER A 183 3.78 -0.22 -4.37
CA SER A 183 5.03 0.36 -4.79
C SER A 183 6.05 -0.73 -5.04
N PHE A 184 6.74 -0.65 -6.13
CA PHE A 184 7.88 -1.50 -6.42
C PHE A 184 8.80 -0.86 -7.42
N ALA A 185 10.07 -1.09 -7.23
CA ALA A 185 11.09 -0.82 -8.21
C ALA A 185 11.54 -2.16 -8.78
N ILE A 186 11.37 -2.35 -10.07
CA ILE A 186 11.91 -3.50 -10.77
C ILE A 186 13.31 -3.13 -11.20
N THR A 187 14.31 -3.70 -10.55
CA THR A 187 15.69 -3.27 -10.75
C THR A 187 16.53 -4.20 -11.58
N GLU A 188 16.01 -5.32 -12.06
CA GLU A 188 16.77 -6.32 -12.84
C GLU A 188 18.19 -6.59 -12.28
N GLY A 189 18.32 -6.63 -10.96
CA GLY A 189 19.58 -6.85 -10.25
C GLY A 189 20.44 -5.61 -10.03
N LYS A 190 19.90 -4.41 -10.26
CA LYS A 190 20.54 -3.13 -9.91
C LYS A 190 20.02 -2.61 -8.57
N ASP A 191 20.73 -1.68 -7.98
CA ASP A 191 20.35 -1.05 -6.72
C ASP A 191 19.32 0.05 -6.95
N LEU A 192 18.34 0.19 -6.06
CA LEU A 192 17.41 1.31 -6.05
C LEU A 192 18.08 2.52 -5.40
N GLU A 193 18.08 3.65 -6.09
CA GLU A 193 18.38 4.95 -5.48
C GLU A 193 17.08 5.75 -5.36
N PHE A 194 16.68 6.01 -4.14
CA PHE A 194 15.54 6.83 -3.78
C PHE A 194 16.03 8.15 -3.23
N ILE A 195 15.50 9.28 -3.74
CA ILE A 195 15.90 10.61 -3.31
C ILE A 195 14.63 11.41 -2.96
N VAL A 196 14.65 12.03 -1.78
CA VAL A 196 13.55 12.88 -1.30
C VAL A 196 14.08 14.23 -0.82
N ASN A 197 13.36 15.30 -1.13
CA ASN A 197 13.58 16.63 -0.57
C ASN A 197 12.73 16.79 0.69
N LEU A 198 13.36 17.02 1.84
CA LEU A 198 12.69 17.29 3.11
C LEU A 198 12.19 18.73 3.25
N ASN A 199 12.52 19.60 2.26
CA ASN A 199 12.17 21.01 2.15
C ASN A 199 12.84 21.93 3.19
N ARG A 200 13.44 21.39 4.22
CA ARG A 200 14.18 22.11 5.27
C ARG A 200 15.19 21.17 5.92
N PRO A 201 16.25 21.70 6.54
CA PRO A 201 17.14 20.88 7.36
C PRO A 201 16.34 20.15 8.43
N THR A 202 16.35 18.84 8.37
CA THR A 202 15.60 17.94 9.25
C THR A 202 16.55 16.92 9.84
N GLN A 203 16.43 16.62 11.12
CA GLN A 203 17.21 15.58 11.76
C GLN A 203 16.65 14.20 11.40
N VAL A 204 17.51 13.30 10.94
CA VAL A 204 17.18 11.92 10.59
C VAL A 204 18.13 11.00 11.34
N SER A 205 17.62 9.92 11.90
CA SER A 205 18.39 8.95 12.68
C SER A 205 18.08 7.48 12.33
N LYS A 206 17.05 7.26 11.52
CA LYS A 206 16.62 5.91 11.14
C LYS A 206 15.94 5.91 9.78
N VAL A 207 16.19 4.86 9.01
CA VAL A 207 15.44 4.54 7.78
C VAL A 207 14.85 3.13 7.93
N VAL A 208 13.60 2.97 7.51
CA VAL A 208 12.89 1.68 7.47
C VAL A 208 12.31 1.49 6.07
N PHE A 209 12.32 0.27 5.57
CA PHE A 209 11.68 -0.06 4.29
C PHE A 209 11.24 -1.52 4.26
N GLY A 210 10.24 -1.81 3.42
CA GLY A 210 9.80 -3.16 3.17
C GLY A 210 10.36 -3.72 1.88
N SER A 211 10.68 -5.02 1.84
CA SER A 211 11.05 -5.73 0.63
C SER A 211 10.37 -7.09 0.52
N LEU A 212 10.15 -7.57 -0.70
CA LEU A 212 9.40 -8.80 -0.95
C LEU A 212 10.31 -9.93 -1.42
N PHE A 213 10.20 -11.08 -0.76
CA PHE A 213 10.68 -12.37 -1.25
C PHE A 213 9.57 -13.12 -1.95
N ASN A 214 9.80 -13.52 -3.20
CA ASN A 214 8.95 -14.44 -3.96
C ASN A 214 9.76 -15.04 -5.11
N PRO A 215 10.43 -16.20 -4.92
CA PRO A 215 11.32 -16.78 -5.93
C PRO A 215 10.57 -17.21 -7.19
N ALA A 216 9.29 -17.59 -7.09
CA ALA A 216 8.47 -17.90 -8.25
C ALA A 216 8.28 -16.70 -9.20
N MET A 217 8.45 -15.49 -8.71
CA MET A 217 8.43 -14.25 -9.47
C MET A 217 9.79 -13.55 -9.53
N ARG A 218 10.87 -14.29 -9.28
CA ARG A 218 12.26 -13.81 -9.33
C ARG A 218 12.57 -12.66 -8.37
N MET A 219 11.86 -12.56 -7.24
CA MET A 219 12.04 -11.52 -6.25
C MET A 219 12.88 -12.02 -5.08
N LEU A 220 13.95 -11.30 -4.76
CA LEU A 220 14.72 -11.47 -3.53
C LEU A 220 14.59 -10.23 -2.64
N PRO A 221 14.65 -10.40 -1.30
CA PRO A 221 14.68 -9.26 -0.40
C PRO A 221 15.97 -8.44 -0.60
N ALA A 222 16.00 -7.24 -0.05
CA ALA A 222 17.17 -6.36 -0.15
C ALA A 222 18.42 -7.01 0.43
N GLY A 223 19.55 -6.86 -0.26
CA GLY A 223 20.87 -7.35 0.18
C GLY A 223 21.62 -6.36 1.05
N GLY A 224 21.22 -5.10 1.07
CA GLY A 224 21.85 -4.06 1.87
C GLY A 224 21.17 -2.71 1.72
N VAL A 225 21.58 -1.76 2.55
CA VAL A 225 21.10 -0.39 2.51
C VAL A 225 22.23 0.59 2.84
N ALA A 226 22.29 1.71 2.11
CA ALA A 226 23.12 2.84 2.46
C ALA A 226 22.28 4.12 2.51
N VAL A 227 22.65 5.02 3.44
CA VAL A 227 21.96 6.30 3.65
C VAL A 227 22.96 7.41 3.41
N GLU A 228 22.59 8.33 2.54
CA GLU A 228 23.35 9.53 2.20
C GLU A 228 22.52 10.77 2.46
N VAL A 229 23.14 11.82 2.95
CA VAL A 229 22.51 13.12 3.22
C VAL A 229 23.15 14.22 2.39
N SER A 230 22.35 15.24 2.08
CA SER A 230 22.82 16.43 1.38
C SER A 230 22.09 17.67 1.87
N ALA A 231 22.79 18.81 1.86
CA ALA A 231 22.21 20.12 2.14
C ALA A 231 21.63 20.79 0.88
N ASP A 232 22.17 20.49 -0.30
CA ASP A 232 21.91 21.17 -1.58
C ASP A 232 21.32 20.28 -2.68
N GLY A 233 21.19 18.98 -2.41
CA GLY A 233 20.71 17.98 -3.38
C GLY A 233 21.71 17.63 -4.48
N LYS A 234 22.94 18.12 -4.41
CA LYS A 234 24.00 17.91 -5.42
C LYS A 234 25.14 17.07 -4.88
N GLN A 235 25.64 17.42 -3.69
CA GLN A 235 26.72 16.69 -3.04
C GLN A 235 26.13 15.87 -1.90
N TYR A 236 26.31 14.57 -1.95
CA TYR A 236 25.84 13.62 -0.96
C TYR A 236 27.00 13.04 -0.16
N THR A 237 26.79 12.92 1.14
CA THR A 237 27.71 12.26 2.07
C THR A 237 27.05 11.03 2.63
N GLN A 238 27.69 9.87 2.49
CA GLN A 238 27.23 8.64 3.10
C GLN A 238 27.45 8.70 4.62
N ILE A 239 26.38 8.47 5.37
CA ILE A 239 26.39 8.51 6.84
C ILE A 239 26.20 7.13 7.47
N ALA A 240 25.61 6.20 6.74
CA ALA A 240 25.39 4.84 7.23
C ALA A 240 25.34 3.84 6.08
N GLN A 241 25.73 2.59 6.39
CA GLN A 241 25.60 1.43 5.48
C GLN A 241 25.45 0.15 6.30
N LYS A 242 24.63 -0.78 5.81
CA LYS A 242 24.37 -2.07 6.44
C LYS A 242 24.15 -3.15 5.39
N GLU A 243 24.85 -4.27 5.52
CA GLU A 243 24.50 -5.50 4.82
C GLU A 243 23.29 -6.15 5.49
N LEU A 244 22.39 -6.67 4.68
CA LEU A 244 21.17 -7.37 5.13
C LEU A 244 21.30 -8.85 4.81
N LYS A 245 20.96 -9.68 5.77
CA LYS A 245 20.92 -11.13 5.62
C LYS A 245 19.58 -11.64 6.06
N HIS A 246 18.91 -12.36 5.17
CA HIS A 246 17.58 -12.88 5.41
C HIS A 246 17.62 -14.41 5.34
N ASP A 247 16.99 -15.04 6.32
CA ASP A 247 16.68 -16.45 6.25
C ASP A 247 15.30 -16.61 5.60
N TYR A 248 15.28 -17.26 4.45
CA TYR A 248 14.04 -17.53 3.73
C TYR A 248 14.03 -18.96 3.15
N PRO A 249 12.86 -19.58 3.03
CA PRO A 249 12.70 -20.92 2.43
C PRO A 249 12.98 -20.88 0.93
N GLN A 250 13.06 -22.02 0.30
CA GLN A 250 13.22 -22.11 -1.16
C GLN A 250 11.97 -21.68 -1.93
N THR A 251 10.81 -21.68 -1.30
CA THR A 251 9.51 -21.38 -1.90
C THR A 251 8.69 -20.49 -0.96
N GLY A 252 7.68 -19.83 -1.53
CA GLY A 252 6.72 -19.02 -0.76
C GLY A 252 6.89 -17.54 -0.99
N ARG A 253 6.19 -16.76 -0.19
CA ARG A 253 6.19 -15.30 -0.23
C ARG A 253 6.36 -14.76 1.18
N ILE A 254 7.31 -13.86 1.37
CA ILE A 254 7.58 -13.21 2.65
C ILE A 254 7.81 -11.73 2.42
N ALA A 255 7.08 -10.89 3.14
CA ALA A 255 7.37 -9.48 3.25
C ALA A 255 8.35 -9.26 4.41
N PHE A 256 9.53 -8.75 4.10
CA PHE A 256 10.53 -8.35 5.07
C PHE A 256 10.40 -6.86 5.38
N THR A 257 10.67 -6.49 6.62
CA THR A 257 10.84 -5.10 7.03
C THR A 257 12.24 -4.94 7.59
N ASP A 258 13.02 -4.11 6.93
CA ASP A 258 14.41 -3.83 7.28
C ASP A 258 14.56 -2.42 7.82
N SER A 259 15.60 -2.22 8.64
CA SER A 259 15.93 -0.90 9.15
C SER A 259 17.43 -0.71 9.31
N ILE A 260 17.85 0.56 9.21
CA ILE A 260 19.17 1.02 9.57
C ILE A 260 19.04 2.22 10.51
N GLU A 261 19.71 2.15 11.66
CA GLU A 261 19.82 3.23 12.64
C GLU A 261 21.22 3.80 12.61
N PHE A 262 21.34 5.10 12.82
CA PHE A 262 22.61 5.83 12.77
C PHE A 262 22.57 7.05 13.68
N GLU A 263 23.72 7.63 13.97
CA GLU A 263 23.80 8.89 14.72
C GLU A 263 22.99 9.99 14.01
N PRO A 264 22.19 10.76 14.74
CA PRO A 264 21.35 11.78 14.14
C PRO A 264 22.09 12.73 13.23
N ALA A 265 21.66 12.85 11.99
CA ALA A 265 22.28 13.70 10.98
C ALA A 265 21.27 14.70 10.40
N GLN A 266 21.75 15.93 10.07
CA GLN A 266 20.94 16.94 9.41
C GLN A 266 20.91 16.69 7.90
N ALA A 267 19.71 16.65 7.32
CA ALA A 267 19.47 16.47 5.90
C ALA A 267 18.43 17.46 5.39
N THR A 268 18.69 18.12 4.26
CA THR A 268 17.66 18.76 3.44
C THR A 268 17.22 17.80 2.33
N PHE A 269 18.17 17.00 1.85
CA PHE A 269 17.90 15.90 0.93
C PHE A 269 18.40 14.59 1.54
N LEU A 270 17.56 13.58 1.50
CA LEU A 270 17.87 12.22 1.91
C LEU A 270 17.94 11.34 0.67
N LYS A 271 19.04 10.57 0.53
CA LYS A 271 19.14 9.52 -0.46
C LYS A 271 19.27 8.18 0.23
N VAL A 272 18.42 7.24 -0.15
CA VAL A 272 18.44 5.86 0.32
C VAL A 272 18.80 4.97 -0.87
N LYS A 273 19.90 4.22 -0.75
CA LYS A 273 20.31 3.21 -1.71
C LYS A 273 19.97 1.84 -1.15
N ILE A 274 19.10 1.12 -1.82
CA ILE A 274 18.69 -0.23 -1.42
C ILE A 274 19.31 -1.20 -2.42
N GLN A 275 20.21 -2.05 -1.93
CA GLN A 275 20.94 -3.00 -2.76
C GLN A 275 20.05 -4.18 -3.12
N SER A 276 20.16 -4.63 -4.36
CA SER A 276 19.50 -5.86 -4.83
C SER A 276 19.95 -7.06 -3.99
N GLY A 277 19.04 -7.99 -3.76
CA GLY A 277 19.32 -9.26 -3.09
C GLY A 277 20.24 -10.22 -3.87
N GLY A 278 20.68 -9.80 -5.06
CA GLY A 278 21.66 -10.53 -5.87
C GLY A 278 21.04 -11.34 -7.00
N LYS A 279 21.34 -12.63 -7.07
CA LYS A 279 20.97 -13.51 -8.19
C LYS A 279 20.27 -14.76 -7.69
N LEU A 280 19.37 -15.28 -8.49
CA LEU A 280 18.70 -16.54 -8.24
C LEU A 280 18.76 -17.47 -9.48
N ARG A 281 18.45 -18.75 -9.28
CA ARG A 281 18.40 -19.70 -10.38
C ARG A 281 17.03 -19.62 -11.06
N ASN A 282 17.04 -19.42 -12.36
CA ASN A 282 15.83 -19.51 -13.19
C ASN A 282 15.59 -21.00 -13.53
N GLY A 283 14.51 -21.58 -13.07
CA GLY A 283 14.24 -23.01 -13.18
C GLY A 283 13.07 -23.38 -14.04
N ILE A 284 13.05 -24.65 -14.45
CA ILE A 284 11.87 -25.31 -15.04
C ILE A 284 10.74 -25.35 -14.01
N ASP A 285 11.08 -25.36 -12.74
CA ASP A 285 10.16 -25.24 -11.60
C ASP A 285 10.48 -23.90 -10.91
N PHE A 286 9.76 -22.85 -11.28
CA PHE A 286 9.94 -21.52 -10.72
C PHE A 286 9.77 -21.47 -9.20
N GLU A 287 9.01 -22.43 -8.63
CA GLU A 287 8.79 -22.48 -7.19
C GLU A 287 10.03 -22.96 -6.44
N LYS A 288 10.94 -23.71 -7.07
CA LYS A 288 12.09 -24.33 -6.40
C LYS A 288 13.42 -23.63 -6.60
N ASN A 289 13.47 -22.58 -7.42
CA ASN A 289 14.72 -21.85 -7.70
C ASN A 289 15.90 -22.78 -8.04
N ASN A 290 15.67 -23.83 -8.85
CA ASN A 290 16.61 -24.91 -9.11
C ASN A 290 17.08 -25.03 -10.57
N GLY A 291 16.79 -24.05 -11.40
CA GLY A 291 17.13 -24.07 -12.82
C GLY A 291 18.63 -23.90 -13.13
N PRO A 292 19.03 -24.19 -14.37
CA PRO A 292 20.42 -24.13 -14.78
C PRO A 292 20.95 -22.69 -14.96
N GLU A 293 20.08 -21.74 -15.22
CA GLU A 293 20.44 -20.35 -15.50
C GLU A 293 20.43 -19.51 -14.21
N ILE A 294 21.46 -18.69 -14.04
CA ILE A 294 21.58 -17.73 -12.94
C ILE A 294 21.22 -16.35 -13.48
N ILE A 295 20.16 -15.77 -12.98
CA ILE A 295 19.64 -14.46 -13.41
C ILE A 295 19.65 -13.45 -12.26
N PRO A 296 19.73 -12.13 -12.56
CA PRO A 296 19.52 -11.11 -11.57
C PRO A 296 18.11 -11.22 -10.94
N ALA A 297 18.04 -11.00 -9.64
CA ALA A 297 16.77 -10.95 -8.93
C ALA A 297 16.15 -9.56 -9.05
N GLU A 298 14.83 -9.50 -9.12
CA GLU A 298 14.09 -8.27 -9.00
C GLU A 298 14.03 -7.85 -7.52
N LEU A 299 14.14 -6.55 -7.28
CA LEU A 299 13.95 -5.95 -5.98
C LEU A 299 12.60 -5.23 -5.96
N TRP A 300 11.75 -5.60 -5.01
CA TRP A 300 10.43 -5.01 -4.82
C TRP A 300 10.36 -4.33 -3.46
N ILE A 301 10.14 -3.03 -3.46
CA ILE A 301 10.05 -2.17 -2.27
C ILE A 301 8.64 -1.61 -2.15
N ASP A 302 8.06 -1.58 -0.96
CA ASP A 302 6.71 -1.07 -0.72
C ASP A 302 6.69 0.36 -0.16
N GLU A 303 7.34 0.61 0.94
CA GLU A 303 7.35 1.90 1.63
C GLU A 303 8.78 2.20 2.11
N ILE A 304 9.20 3.45 2.03
CA ILE A 304 10.45 3.95 2.60
C ILE A 304 10.10 5.02 3.62
N GLU A 305 10.56 4.82 4.84
CA GLU A 305 10.26 5.68 6.00
C GLU A 305 11.56 6.24 6.57
N ALA A 306 11.51 7.43 7.12
CA ALA A 306 12.60 8.03 7.90
C ALA A 306 12.08 8.62 9.21
N TYR A 307 12.92 8.57 10.23
CA TYR A 307 12.65 9.04 11.58
C TYR A 307 13.84 9.80 12.17
#